data_9db8de38585ec7208a76a4d634aca7b6
#
_entry.id   9db8de38585ec7208a76a4d634aca7b6
#
_cell.length_a   1.000
_cell.length_b   1.000
_cell.length_c   1.000
_cell.angle_alpha   90.00
_cell.angle_beta   90.00
_cell.angle_gamma   90.00
#
_symmetry.space_group_name_H-M   'P 1'
#
loop_
_entity.id
_entity.type
_entity.pdbx_description
1 polymer ?
#
loop_
_entity_poly.entity_id
_entity_poly.type
_entity_poly.pdbx_seq_one_letter_code
_entity_poly.pdbx_strand_id
1 'polypeptide(L)'
;ADTQESNVVLHRAYPDEASRSFTNVVVATSGDKIVGAFIDEYQYFDEADNYQAVPNTDQKFGEGAKEGRILASKIDNKDPYSEAMKEAGGEATLMDNYNAVTDFVKGKTIAELEDFLNENDDEAIIDALSGATFKATPNLLKYVVEAAKDDTFVIEGHAENPDDIELRYALGAPHGDRSFANAVVAVEGDKIVAASIDEFQYIEEGVTKQGEGSEFAEDFADSKTVLASKLENDELYSDLMAEKADATKSIAENFNAIEKFVVGKTIDEVKETIAGATEGEAIDAVSEATLVDTANYLQLIIDAVENPINK
;
A
#
# COMPACT_ATOMS: atom_id res chain seq x y z
N ALA A 1 0.03 31.17 3.50
CA ALA A 1 0.51 29.89 4.04
C ALA A 1 1.82 29.58 3.36
N ASP A 2 2.93 29.57 4.11
CA ASP A 2 4.22 29.15 3.59
C ASP A 2 4.06 27.68 3.15
N THR A 3 4.11 27.45 1.85
CA THR A 3 4.26 26.12 1.29
C THR A 3 5.67 25.67 1.63
N GLN A 4 5.81 24.82 2.64
CA GLN A 4 7.09 24.18 2.95
C GLN A 4 7.56 23.40 1.72
N GLU A 5 8.81 23.58 1.36
CA GLU A 5 9.41 22.87 0.23
C GLU A 5 9.40 21.36 0.49
N SER A 6 8.97 20.59 -0.50
CA SER A 6 8.96 19.12 -0.41
C SER A 6 10.38 18.58 -0.24
N ASN A 7 10.58 17.71 0.73
CA ASN A 7 11.84 17.00 0.98
C ASN A 7 11.69 15.49 1.21
N VAL A 8 10.47 14.98 1.11
CA VAL A 8 10.15 13.56 1.17
C VAL A 8 9.24 13.20 0.01
N VAL A 9 9.51 12.08 -0.64
CA VAL A 9 8.66 11.52 -1.69
C VAL A 9 8.29 10.09 -1.32
N LEU A 10 7.00 9.77 -1.35
CA LEU A 10 6.52 8.39 -1.30
C LEU A 10 6.37 7.84 -2.71
N HIS A 11 6.96 6.68 -2.95
CA HIS A 11 6.85 5.93 -4.20
C HIS A 11 6.06 4.65 -3.92
N ARG A 12 4.91 4.49 -4.59
CA ARG A 12 4.12 3.27 -4.52
C ARG A 12 4.37 2.43 -5.76
N ALA A 13 4.63 1.14 -5.57
CA ALA A 13 4.84 0.21 -6.68
C ALA A 13 4.21 -1.15 -6.40
N TYR A 14 3.85 -1.83 -7.48
CA TYR A 14 3.38 -3.19 -7.51
C TYR A 14 4.29 -4.00 -8.43
N PRO A 15 5.25 -4.75 -7.89
CA PRO A 15 6.17 -5.55 -8.70
C PRO A 15 5.43 -6.51 -9.62
N ASP A 16 5.88 -6.57 -10.86
CA ASP A 16 5.29 -7.43 -11.90
C ASP A 16 5.99 -8.78 -11.90
N GLU A 17 5.49 -9.68 -11.08
CA GLU A 17 6.02 -11.04 -10.95
C GLU A 17 4.87 -12.05 -10.78
N ALA A 18 4.89 -13.09 -11.60
CA ALA A 18 3.93 -14.18 -11.47
C ALA A 18 4.26 -15.01 -10.22
N SER A 19 3.41 -14.91 -9.19
CA SER A 19 3.55 -15.61 -7.93
C SER A 19 2.17 -15.94 -7.32
N ARG A 20 2.18 -16.45 -6.10
CA ARG A 20 0.96 -16.66 -5.30
C ARG A 20 0.49 -15.41 -4.59
N SER A 21 1.33 -14.38 -4.53
CA SER A 21 1.08 -13.16 -3.78
C SER A 21 1.11 -11.97 -4.70
N PHE A 22 0.29 -11.00 -4.38
CA PHE A 22 0.31 -9.66 -4.95
C PHE A 22 1.07 -8.74 -3.97
N THR A 23 2.19 -8.16 -4.42
CA THR A 23 3.07 -7.38 -3.54
C THR A 23 2.80 -5.88 -3.69
N ASN A 24 2.66 -5.19 -2.57
CA ASN A 24 2.60 -3.74 -2.46
C ASN A 24 3.85 -3.22 -1.75
N VAL A 25 4.57 -2.33 -2.40
CA VAL A 25 5.76 -1.67 -1.86
C VAL A 25 5.52 -0.17 -1.87
N VAL A 26 5.80 0.50 -0.75
CA VAL A 26 5.86 1.96 -0.66
C VAL A 26 7.19 2.37 -0.05
N VAL A 27 7.94 3.20 -0.76
CA VAL A 27 9.27 3.65 -0.34
C VAL A 27 9.27 5.16 -0.16
N ALA A 28 9.77 5.60 0.98
CA ALA A 28 10.01 7.02 1.24
C ALA A 28 11.46 7.36 0.92
N THR A 29 11.66 8.36 0.07
CA THR A 29 12.98 8.90 -0.25
C THR A 29 13.11 10.36 0.17
N SER A 30 14.33 10.77 0.51
CA SER A 30 14.73 12.17 0.66
C SER A 30 15.99 12.39 -0.17
N GLY A 31 15.87 13.10 -1.28
CA GLY A 31 16.90 13.11 -2.31
C GLY A 31 17.11 11.70 -2.88
N ASP A 32 18.36 11.24 -2.89
CA ASP A 32 18.76 9.91 -3.34
C ASP A 32 18.78 8.84 -2.24
N LYS A 33 18.43 9.22 -1.00
CA LYS A 33 18.47 8.35 0.18
C LYS A 33 17.08 7.78 0.49
N ILE A 34 17.02 6.49 0.78
CA ILE A 34 15.82 5.85 1.32
C ILE A 34 15.73 6.17 2.82
N VAL A 35 14.60 6.73 3.23
CA VAL A 35 14.33 7.10 4.64
C VAL A 35 13.25 6.22 5.27
N GLY A 36 12.59 5.37 4.51
CA GLY A 36 11.66 4.37 4.99
C GLY A 36 11.17 3.47 3.86
N ALA A 37 10.72 2.28 4.21
CA ALA A 37 10.12 1.34 3.26
C ALA A 37 9.02 0.53 3.94
N PHE A 38 7.99 0.21 3.16
CA PHE A 38 6.86 -0.61 3.53
C PHE A 38 6.71 -1.74 2.52
N ILE A 39 6.49 -2.95 3.00
CA ILE A 39 6.22 -4.13 2.18
C ILE A 39 5.02 -4.84 2.77
N ASP A 40 4.05 -5.18 1.95
CA ASP A 40 3.01 -6.15 2.26
C ASP A 40 2.72 -7.01 1.05
N GLU A 41 2.21 -8.19 1.28
CA GLU A 41 1.78 -9.11 0.24
C GLU A 41 0.35 -9.54 0.53
N TYR A 42 -0.48 -9.59 -0.51
CA TYR A 42 -1.84 -10.10 -0.46
C TYR A 42 -1.86 -11.48 -1.11
N GLN A 43 -2.49 -12.43 -0.44
CA GLN A 43 -2.60 -13.80 -0.90
C GLN A 43 -4.00 -14.34 -0.65
N TYR A 44 -4.46 -15.24 -1.50
CA TYR A 44 -5.68 -16.00 -1.24
C TYR A 44 -5.38 -17.17 -0.30
N PHE A 45 -6.26 -17.34 0.67
CA PHE A 45 -6.24 -18.45 1.64
C PHE A 45 -7.57 -19.17 1.63
N ASP A 46 -7.58 -20.41 2.12
CA ASP A 46 -8.84 -21.11 2.39
C ASP A 46 -9.62 -20.39 3.49
N GLU A 47 -10.89 -20.14 3.28
CA GLU A 47 -11.77 -19.51 4.28
C GLU A 47 -11.77 -20.29 5.61
N ALA A 48 -11.58 -21.63 5.55
CA ALA A 48 -11.52 -22.51 6.72
C ALA A 48 -10.25 -22.28 7.58
N ASP A 49 -9.22 -21.64 7.07
CA ASP A 49 -7.95 -21.43 7.80
C ASP A 49 -8.00 -20.25 8.78
N ASN A 50 -9.14 -19.54 8.85
CA ASN A 50 -9.40 -18.45 9.80
C ASN A 50 -8.43 -17.26 9.73
N TYR A 51 -7.87 -16.97 8.56
CA TYR A 51 -7.16 -15.72 8.33
C TYR A 51 -8.13 -14.55 8.32
N GLN A 52 -7.65 -13.39 8.78
CA GLN A 52 -8.39 -12.14 8.67
C GLN A 52 -8.38 -11.68 7.21
N ALA A 53 -9.55 -11.67 6.58
CA ALA A 53 -9.72 -11.21 5.22
C ALA A 53 -9.60 -9.69 5.10
N VAL A 54 -9.31 -9.20 3.88
CA VAL A 54 -9.37 -7.77 3.57
C VAL A 54 -10.79 -7.23 3.75
N PRO A 55 -10.96 -5.92 3.99
CA PRO A 55 -12.29 -5.32 4.13
C PRO A 55 -13.24 -5.67 2.97
N ASN A 56 -14.53 -5.75 3.26
CA ASN A 56 -15.59 -6.07 2.29
C ASN A 56 -15.58 -7.50 1.71
N THR A 57 -14.79 -8.41 2.27
CA THR A 57 -14.80 -9.82 1.83
C THR A 57 -16.17 -10.48 2.03
N ASP A 58 -16.92 -10.08 3.05
CA ASP A 58 -18.30 -10.53 3.32
C ASP A 58 -19.39 -9.71 2.57
N GLN A 59 -18.97 -8.81 1.69
CA GLN A 59 -19.79 -7.96 0.86
C GLN A 59 -19.55 -8.26 -0.63
N LYS A 60 -19.98 -7.37 -1.53
CA LYS A 60 -19.84 -7.55 -2.98
C LYS A 60 -18.40 -7.71 -3.45
N PHE A 61 -17.42 -7.12 -2.75
CA PHE A 61 -16.02 -7.34 -3.07
C PHE A 61 -15.66 -8.83 -3.03
N GLY A 62 -16.12 -9.56 -2.00
CA GLY A 62 -15.80 -10.98 -1.83
C GLY A 62 -16.33 -11.88 -2.96
N GLU A 63 -17.34 -11.44 -3.70
CA GLU A 63 -17.88 -12.19 -4.85
C GLU A 63 -16.86 -12.33 -6.00
N GLY A 64 -15.84 -11.48 -6.02
CA GLY A 64 -14.75 -11.54 -7.01
C GLY A 64 -13.70 -12.64 -6.75
N ALA A 65 -13.70 -13.25 -5.58
CA ALA A 65 -12.87 -14.39 -5.24
C ALA A 65 -13.61 -15.71 -5.48
N LYS A 66 -12.84 -16.75 -5.78
CA LYS A 66 -13.35 -18.12 -5.92
C LYS A 66 -14.04 -18.57 -4.65
N GLU A 67 -15.09 -19.37 -4.76
CA GLU A 67 -15.82 -19.93 -3.61
C GLU A 67 -14.85 -20.64 -2.64
N GLY A 68 -14.97 -20.32 -1.34
CA GLY A 68 -14.12 -20.88 -0.28
C GLY A 68 -12.74 -20.24 -0.18
N ARG A 69 -12.45 -19.19 -0.95
CA ARG A 69 -11.17 -18.45 -0.92
C ARG A 69 -11.40 -17.02 -0.43
N ILE A 70 -10.47 -16.54 0.39
CA ILE A 70 -10.44 -15.15 0.85
C ILE A 70 -9.10 -14.50 0.52
N LEU A 71 -9.14 -13.23 0.17
CA LEU A 71 -7.93 -12.41 0.04
C LEU A 71 -7.54 -11.86 1.41
N ALA A 72 -6.27 -11.95 1.76
CA ALA A 72 -5.77 -11.45 3.05
C ALA A 72 -4.40 -10.80 2.92
N SER A 73 -4.16 -9.76 3.73
CA SER A 73 -2.85 -9.15 3.94
C SER A 73 -2.00 -10.05 4.82
N LYS A 74 -0.76 -10.27 4.43
CA LYS A 74 0.18 -11.04 5.27
C LYS A 74 0.54 -10.29 6.56
N ILE A 75 0.69 -8.96 6.52
CA ILE A 75 0.96 -8.18 7.74
C ILE A 75 -0.20 -8.27 8.72
N ASP A 76 -1.45 -8.13 8.27
CA ASP A 76 -2.62 -8.27 9.14
C ASP A 76 -2.75 -9.68 9.74
N ASN A 77 -2.13 -10.67 9.10
CA ASN A 77 -2.10 -12.07 9.52
C ASN A 77 -0.70 -12.55 9.89
N LYS A 78 0.17 -11.65 10.34
CA LYS A 78 1.58 -11.95 10.63
C LYS A 78 1.79 -13.11 11.60
N ASP A 79 0.96 -13.22 12.63
CA ASP A 79 1.09 -14.26 13.64
C ASP A 79 0.67 -15.64 13.08
N PRO A 80 -0.55 -15.89 12.56
CA PRO A 80 -0.91 -17.18 12.00
C PRO A 80 -0.06 -17.55 10.78
N TYR A 81 0.34 -16.56 9.95
CA TYR A 81 1.22 -16.82 8.83
C TYR A 81 2.61 -17.28 9.28
N SER A 82 3.18 -16.64 10.33
CA SER A 82 4.48 -17.01 10.90
C SER A 82 4.43 -18.39 11.58
N GLU A 83 3.31 -18.75 12.21
CA GLU A 83 3.12 -20.10 12.75
C GLU A 83 3.12 -21.16 11.65
N ALA A 84 2.39 -20.92 10.55
CA ALA A 84 2.39 -21.82 9.40
C ALA A 84 3.78 -21.95 8.75
N MET A 85 4.53 -20.86 8.67
CA MET A 85 5.92 -20.89 8.20
C MET A 85 6.83 -21.72 9.10
N LYS A 86 6.67 -21.59 10.43
CA LYS A 86 7.44 -22.36 11.42
C LYS A 86 7.14 -23.86 11.32
N GLU A 87 5.88 -24.24 11.15
CA GLU A 87 5.48 -25.63 10.90
C GLU A 87 6.11 -26.18 9.61
N ALA A 88 6.31 -25.34 8.61
CA ALA A 88 7.00 -25.68 7.36
C ALA A 88 8.54 -25.65 7.47
N GLY A 89 9.09 -25.40 8.67
CA GLY A 89 10.53 -25.40 8.94
C GLY A 89 11.20 -24.03 8.87
N GLY A 90 10.43 -22.94 8.83
CA GLY A 90 10.95 -21.56 8.91
C GLY A 90 11.48 -21.24 10.31
N GLU A 91 12.55 -20.45 10.38
CA GLU A 91 13.19 -20.06 11.65
C GLU A 91 12.80 -18.64 12.10
N ALA A 92 12.51 -17.75 11.16
CA ALA A 92 12.16 -16.35 11.43
C ALA A 92 10.68 -16.09 11.13
N THR A 93 10.12 -15.05 11.77
CA THR A 93 8.74 -14.61 11.51
C THR A 93 8.62 -13.84 10.18
N LEU A 94 7.40 -13.62 9.72
CA LEU A 94 7.15 -12.76 8.56
C LEU A 94 7.75 -11.36 8.78
N MET A 95 7.50 -10.77 9.95
CA MET A 95 7.97 -9.41 10.25
C MET A 95 9.49 -9.34 10.41
N ASP A 96 10.14 -10.38 10.94
CA ASP A 96 11.61 -10.46 10.95
C ASP A 96 12.17 -10.34 9.52
N ASN A 97 11.55 -11.02 8.56
CA ASN A 97 11.99 -10.98 7.17
C ASN A 97 11.69 -9.64 6.49
N TYR A 98 10.49 -9.09 6.68
CA TYR A 98 10.16 -7.77 6.13
C TYR A 98 11.02 -6.68 6.75
N ASN A 99 11.18 -6.67 8.08
CA ASN A 99 12.00 -5.69 8.78
C ASN A 99 13.49 -5.83 8.43
N ALA A 100 13.99 -7.03 8.16
CA ALA A 100 15.36 -7.22 7.67
C ALA A 100 15.62 -6.41 6.40
N VAL A 101 14.67 -6.35 5.47
CA VAL A 101 14.76 -5.55 4.25
C VAL A 101 14.58 -4.07 4.55
N THR A 102 13.51 -3.69 5.24
CA THR A 102 13.17 -2.28 5.47
C THR A 102 14.18 -1.56 6.37
N ASP A 103 14.73 -2.24 7.35
CA ASP A 103 15.81 -1.71 8.21
C ASP A 103 17.14 -1.61 7.43
N PHE A 104 17.44 -2.60 6.59
CA PHE A 104 18.68 -2.60 5.79
C PHE A 104 18.75 -1.41 4.81
N VAL A 105 17.65 -1.07 4.15
CA VAL A 105 17.63 0.01 3.15
C VAL A 105 17.61 1.40 3.79
N LYS A 106 17.09 1.54 4.99
CA LYS A 106 16.94 2.84 5.65
C LYS A 106 18.29 3.51 5.87
N GLY A 107 18.43 4.74 5.40
CA GLY A 107 19.63 5.53 5.49
C GLY A 107 20.65 5.30 4.36
N LYS A 108 20.42 4.35 3.47
CA LYS A 108 21.29 4.10 2.32
C LYS A 108 20.78 4.84 1.08
N THR A 109 21.72 5.19 0.21
CA THR A 109 21.39 5.74 -1.10
C THR A 109 20.96 4.63 -2.06
N ILE A 110 20.18 4.99 -3.07
CA ILE A 110 19.78 4.07 -4.14
C ILE A 110 21.02 3.48 -4.82
N ALA A 111 22.05 4.30 -5.08
CA ALA A 111 23.30 3.85 -5.70
C ALA A 111 24.05 2.81 -4.85
N GLU A 112 24.15 3.02 -3.53
CA GLU A 112 24.74 2.05 -2.61
C GLU A 112 24.01 0.71 -2.63
N LEU A 113 22.68 0.73 -2.70
CA LEU A 113 21.85 -0.48 -2.76
C LEU A 113 21.97 -1.20 -4.11
N GLU A 114 22.04 -0.46 -5.22
CA GLU A 114 22.28 -1.03 -6.54
C GLU A 114 23.66 -1.71 -6.63
N ASP A 115 24.70 -1.06 -6.11
CA ASP A 115 26.03 -1.64 -6.02
C ASP A 115 26.03 -2.93 -5.19
N PHE A 116 25.38 -2.90 -4.02
CA PHE A 116 25.22 -4.07 -3.15
C PHE A 116 24.53 -5.24 -3.87
N LEU A 117 23.44 -4.99 -4.60
CA LEU A 117 22.73 -6.01 -5.37
C LEU A 117 23.57 -6.57 -6.52
N ASN A 118 24.43 -5.76 -7.15
CA ASN A 118 25.28 -6.18 -8.24
C ASN A 118 26.49 -6.99 -7.75
N GLU A 119 26.98 -6.75 -6.54
CA GLU A 119 28.18 -7.37 -5.97
C GLU A 119 27.90 -8.66 -5.20
N ASN A 120 26.62 -8.95 -4.88
CA ASN A 120 26.25 -10.07 -4.03
C ASN A 120 25.23 -10.99 -4.73
N ASP A 121 25.40 -12.30 -4.55
CA ASP A 121 24.41 -13.28 -4.93
C ASP A 121 23.30 -13.41 -3.87
N ASP A 122 22.26 -14.18 -4.16
CA ASP A 122 21.08 -14.31 -3.30
C ASP A 122 21.43 -14.83 -1.89
N GLU A 123 22.39 -15.75 -1.78
CA GLU A 123 22.84 -16.30 -0.49
C GLU A 123 23.54 -15.23 0.35
N ALA A 124 24.45 -14.48 -0.28
CA ALA A 124 25.16 -13.38 0.37
C ALA A 124 24.22 -12.25 0.78
N ILE A 125 23.17 -11.95 0.00
CA ILE A 125 22.15 -10.98 0.35
C ILE A 125 21.39 -11.43 1.59
N ILE A 126 20.91 -12.67 1.65
CA ILE A 126 20.19 -13.21 2.83
C ILE A 126 21.09 -13.15 4.07
N ASP A 127 22.35 -13.54 3.96
CA ASP A 127 23.31 -13.53 5.06
C ASP A 127 23.60 -12.10 5.57
N ALA A 128 23.61 -11.12 4.67
CA ALA A 128 23.89 -9.73 5.03
C ALA A 128 22.71 -9.02 5.73
N LEU A 129 21.48 -9.48 5.50
CA LEU A 129 20.27 -8.89 6.09
C LEU A 129 19.95 -9.58 7.42
N SER A 130 20.23 -8.90 8.53
CA SER A 130 20.02 -9.45 9.86
C SER A 130 18.54 -9.81 10.10
N GLY A 131 18.30 -11.08 10.43
CA GLY A 131 16.94 -11.61 10.69
C GLY A 131 16.25 -12.22 9.46
N ALA A 132 16.83 -12.08 8.26
CA ALA A 132 16.27 -12.66 7.05
C ALA A 132 16.58 -14.16 6.96
N THR A 133 15.58 -14.94 6.63
CA THR A 133 15.69 -16.37 6.33
C THR A 133 14.92 -16.78 5.07
N PHE A 134 14.13 -15.86 4.51
CA PHE A 134 13.34 -16.12 3.31
C PHE A 134 14.20 -16.17 2.05
N LYS A 135 13.96 -17.18 1.23
CA LYS A 135 14.52 -17.24 -0.13
C LYS A 135 14.04 -16.08 -1.02
N ALA A 136 12.90 -15.48 -0.68
CA ALA A 136 12.35 -14.32 -1.38
C ALA A 136 12.99 -12.98 -0.97
N THR A 137 13.81 -12.94 0.08
CA THR A 137 14.45 -11.71 0.58
C THR A 137 15.20 -10.93 -0.50
N PRO A 138 16.03 -11.56 -1.36
CA PRO A 138 16.70 -10.82 -2.44
C PRO A 138 15.72 -10.14 -3.40
N ASN A 139 14.60 -10.78 -3.73
CA ASN A 139 13.57 -10.17 -4.58
C ASN A 139 12.87 -9.01 -3.87
N LEU A 140 12.54 -9.14 -2.59
CA LEU A 140 11.95 -8.05 -1.80
C LEU A 140 12.88 -6.83 -1.75
N LEU A 141 14.18 -7.05 -1.58
CA LEU A 141 15.17 -5.97 -1.63
C LEU A 141 15.20 -5.29 -3.01
N LYS A 142 15.21 -6.06 -4.10
CA LYS A 142 15.15 -5.54 -5.47
C LYS A 142 13.88 -4.71 -5.69
N TYR A 143 12.72 -5.18 -5.21
CA TYR A 143 11.46 -4.46 -5.33
C TYR A 143 11.48 -3.11 -4.62
N VAL A 144 12.08 -3.04 -3.43
CA VAL A 144 12.24 -1.78 -2.69
C VAL A 144 13.13 -0.80 -3.47
N VAL A 145 14.26 -1.27 -3.99
CA VAL A 145 15.18 -0.42 -4.77
C VAL A 145 14.56 0.05 -6.08
N GLU A 146 13.84 -0.80 -6.77
CA GLU A 146 13.12 -0.45 -8.00
C GLU A 146 12.00 0.54 -7.71
N ALA A 147 11.22 0.33 -6.65
CA ALA A 147 10.17 1.25 -6.23
C ALA A 147 10.71 2.64 -5.90
N ALA A 148 11.87 2.73 -5.26
CA ALA A 148 12.52 4.02 -4.94
C ALA A 148 12.86 4.85 -6.18
N LYS A 149 12.97 4.21 -7.35
CA LYS A 149 13.25 4.86 -8.65
C LYS A 149 12.00 5.02 -9.52
N ASP A 150 10.89 4.44 -9.13
CA ASP A 150 9.65 4.48 -9.89
C ASP A 150 8.84 5.72 -9.54
N ASP A 151 8.73 6.64 -10.49
CA ASP A 151 8.01 7.90 -10.34
C ASP A 151 6.55 7.83 -10.85
N THR A 152 6.03 6.64 -11.13
CA THR A 152 4.67 6.46 -11.68
C THR A 152 3.60 6.89 -10.68
N PHE A 153 3.73 6.48 -9.40
CA PHE A 153 2.78 6.81 -8.33
C PHE A 153 3.53 7.44 -7.16
N VAL A 154 3.82 8.73 -7.30
CA VAL A 154 4.58 9.49 -6.30
C VAL A 154 3.71 10.54 -5.61
N ILE A 155 3.97 10.73 -4.33
CA ILE A 155 3.40 11.78 -3.51
C ILE A 155 4.53 12.53 -2.81
N GLU A 156 4.50 13.84 -2.93
CA GLU A 156 5.43 14.73 -2.26
C GLU A 156 4.95 15.10 -0.86
N GLY A 157 5.85 15.18 0.07
CA GLY A 157 5.60 15.56 1.45
C GLY A 157 6.75 16.34 2.06
N HIS A 158 6.60 16.67 3.34
CA HIS A 158 7.60 17.43 4.09
C HIS A 158 7.79 16.88 5.50
N ALA A 159 9.04 16.69 5.89
CA ALA A 159 9.47 16.38 7.25
C ALA A 159 10.49 17.42 7.73
N GLU A 160 10.49 17.76 9.01
CA GLU A 160 11.56 18.58 9.61
C GLU A 160 12.89 17.81 9.60
N ASN A 161 12.81 16.52 9.92
CA ASN A 161 13.93 15.59 9.86
C ASN A 161 13.51 14.31 9.12
N PRO A 162 13.79 14.17 7.82
CA PRO A 162 13.41 12.99 7.05
C PRO A 162 13.91 11.65 7.60
N ASP A 163 15.02 11.65 8.35
CA ASP A 163 15.56 10.42 8.95
C ASP A 163 14.72 9.89 10.14
N ASP A 164 13.83 10.72 10.69
CA ASP A 164 12.99 10.37 11.84
C ASP A 164 11.56 9.95 11.44
N ILE A 165 11.27 9.82 10.14
CA ILE A 165 9.96 9.37 9.71
C ILE A 165 9.71 7.89 9.99
N GLU A 166 8.46 7.57 10.23
CA GLU A 166 7.95 6.20 10.36
C GLU A 166 6.83 5.98 9.35
N LEU A 167 6.84 4.83 8.68
CA LEU A 167 5.73 4.41 7.81
C LEU A 167 4.72 3.57 8.60
N ARG A 168 3.44 3.87 8.41
CA ARG A 168 2.31 3.17 9.00
C ARG A 168 1.27 2.87 7.94
N TYR A 169 0.40 1.90 8.17
CA TYR A 169 -0.60 1.54 7.19
C TYR A 169 -1.93 1.18 7.84
N ALA A 170 -3.00 1.26 7.05
CA ALA A 170 -4.28 0.67 7.36
C ALA A 170 -4.98 0.19 6.09
N LEU A 171 -5.81 -0.82 6.24
CA LEU A 171 -6.79 -1.24 5.26
C LEU A 171 -8.18 -0.78 5.71
N GLY A 172 -9.02 -0.43 4.77
CA GLY A 172 -10.38 0.01 5.04
C GLY A 172 -11.29 -0.09 3.83
N ALA A 173 -12.54 0.30 4.02
CA ALA A 173 -13.57 0.32 3.00
C ALA A 173 -14.18 1.72 2.86
N PRO A 174 -13.42 2.73 2.40
CA PRO A 174 -13.89 4.10 2.34
C PRO A 174 -14.97 4.33 1.27
N HIS A 175 -15.03 3.46 0.26
CA HIS A 175 -15.91 3.60 -0.89
C HIS A 175 -16.82 2.37 -1.08
N GLY A 176 -17.89 2.29 -0.31
CA GLY A 176 -18.92 1.28 -0.48
C GLY A 176 -18.47 -0.16 -0.20
N ASP A 177 -19.09 -1.12 -0.89
CA ASP A 177 -19.02 -2.55 -0.60
C ASP A 177 -18.27 -3.39 -1.67
N ARG A 178 -17.76 -2.74 -2.74
CA ARG A 178 -17.14 -3.42 -3.90
C ARG A 178 -15.62 -3.36 -3.94
N SER A 179 -15.01 -2.62 -3.03
CA SER A 179 -13.57 -2.37 -3.00
C SER A 179 -13.03 -2.34 -1.59
N PHE A 180 -11.71 -2.48 -1.45
CA PHE A 180 -11.00 -2.13 -0.24
C PHE A 180 -9.83 -1.22 -0.58
N ALA A 181 -9.45 -0.36 0.35
CA ALA A 181 -8.35 0.57 0.18
C ALA A 181 -7.21 0.27 1.15
N ASN A 182 -6.01 0.65 0.71
CA ASN A 182 -4.78 0.66 1.48
C ASN A 182 -4.26 2.09 1.57
N ALA A 183 -3.99 2.56 2.78
CA ALA A 183 -3.28 3.80 3.02
C ALA A 183 -1.95 3.50 3.70
N VAL A 184 -0.87 4.04 3.13
CA VAL A 184 0.46 4.06 3.74
C VAL A 184 0.83 5.50 4.02
N VAL A 185 1.16 5.80 5.28
CA VAL A 185 1.36 7.17 5.76
C VAL A 185 2.73 7.28 6.41
N ALA A 186 3.50 8.29 5.98
CA ALA A 186 4.72 8.69 6.65
C ALA A 186 4.38 9.71 7.74
N VAL A 187 4.85 9.46 8.95
CA VAL A 187 4.64 10.34 10.10
C VAL A 187 5.97 10.75 10.72
N GLU A 188 6.03 11.96 11.26
CA GLU A 188 7.11 12.47 12.08
C GLU A 188 6.50 13.07 13.35
N GLY A 189 6.72 12.38 14.48
CA GLY A 189 6.04 12.75 15.72
C GLY A 189 4.52 12.65 15.59
N ASP A 190 3.83 13.78 15.76
CA ASP A 190 2.37 13.89 15.65
C ASP A 190 1.87 14.42 14.29
N LYS A 191 2.78 14.67 13.35
CA LYS A 191 2.47 15.23 12.04
C LYS A 191 2.51 14.20 10.93
N ILE A 192 1.59 14.34 9.98
CA ILE A 192 1.57 13.61 8.73
C ILE A 192 2.58 14.27 7.78
N VAL A 193 3.57 13.51 7.35
CA VAL A 193 4.58 13.94 6.38
C VAL A 193 4.08 13.77 4.96
N ALA A 194 3.52 12.62 4.67
CA ALA A 194 2.94 12.26 3.38
C ALA A 194 1.99 11.07 3.54
N ALA A 195 1.02 10.94 2.65
CA ALA A 195 0.13 9.80 2.59
C ALA A 195 -0.01 9.29 1.17
N SER A 196 -0.06 7.98 1.00
CA SER A 196 -0.30 7.31 -0.27
C SER A 196 -1.50 6.39 -0.13
N ILE A 197 -2.48 6.55 -1.02
CA ILE A 197 -3.72 5.77 -1.03
C ILE A 197 -3.80 5.02 -2.34
N ASP A 198 -4.22 3.77 -2.30
CA ASP A 198 -4.77 3.06 -3.44
C ASP A 198 -5.97 2.21 -3.00
N GLU A 199 -6.74 1.80 -3.96
CA GLU A 199 -7.96 1.02 -3.75
C GLU A 199 -8.05 -0.08 -4.78
N PHE A 200 -8.55 -1.23 -4.36
CA PHE A 200 -8.62 -2.45 -5.17
C PHE A 200 -10.06 -2.87 -5.38
N GLN A 201 -10.37 -3.23 -6.61
CA GLN A 201 -11.69 -3.69 -7.02
C GLN A 201 -11.54 -4.73 -8.12
N TYR A 202 -12.46 -5.70 -8.18
CA TYR A 202 -12.57 -6.57 -9.34
C TYR A 202 -13.26 -5.84 -10.47
N ILE A 203 -12.58 -5.70 -11.61
CA ILE A 203 -13.12 -5.01 -12.79
C ILE A 203 -12.88 -5.82 -14.07
N GLU A 204 -13.79 -5.66 -15.03
CA GLU A 204 -13.64 -6.22 -16.38
C GLU A 204 -12.58 -5.42 -17.16
N GLU A 205 -11.81 -6.12 -17.98
CA GLU A 205 -10.75 -5.52 -18.81
C GLU A 205 -9.65 -4.78 -18.03
N GLY A 206 -9.65 -4.87 -16.70
CA GLY A 206 -8.62 -4.31 -15.87
C GLY A 206 -7.32 -5.08 -15.99
N VAL A 207 -6.24 -4.50 -15.45
CA VAL A 207 -4.92 -5.13 -15.36
C VAL A 207 -4.52 -5.26 -13.90
N THR A 208 -3.93 -6.39 -13.56
CA THR A 208 -3.22 -6.58 -12.29
C THR A 208 -1.82 -7.08 -12.56
N LYS A 209 -0.88 -6.77 -11.68
CA LYS A 209 0.52 -7.24 -11.80
C LYS A 209 0.63 -8.77 -11.68
N GLN A 210 -0.28 -9.38 -10.94
CA GLN A 210 -0.41 -10.83 -10.83
C GLN A 210 -1.53 -11.35 -11.76
N GLY A 211 -1.42 -10.99 -13.03
CA GLY A 211 -2.47 -11.18 -14.03
C GLY A 211 -2.69 -12.60 -14.50
N GLU A 212 -3.35 -12.72 -15.64
CA GLU A 212 -3.70 -14.00 -16.26
C GLU A 212 -2.50 -14.96 -16.36
N GLY A 213 -2.71 -16.22 -15.95
CA GLY A 213 -1.66 -17.26 -15.98
C GLY A 213 -0.80 -17.31 -14.71
N SER A 214 -0.97 -16.42 -13.75
CA SER A 214 -0.34 -16.51 -12.44
C SER A 214 -1.14 -17.40 -11.49
N GLU A 215 -0.47 -18.00 -10.50
CA GLU A 215 -1.15 -18.76 -9.44
C GLU A 215 -2.11 -17.86 -8.64
N PHE A 216 -1.79 -16.59 -8.47
CA PHE A 216 -2.65 -15.62 -7.81
C PHE A 216 -4.01 -15.47 -8.54
N ALA A 217 -3.98 -15.35 -9.85
CA ALA A 217 -5.19 -15.16 -10.67
C ALA A 217 -6.07 -16.43 -10.75
N GLU A 218 -5.56 -17.59 -10.40
CA GLU A 218 -6.35 -18.84 -10.35
C GLU A 218 -7.50 -18.78 -9.34
N ASP A 219 -7.42 -17.88 -8.36
CA ASP A 219 -8.43 -17.67 -7.33
C ASP A 219 -9.43 -16.55 -7.65
N PHE A 220 -9.39 -15.96 -8.84
CA PHE A 220 -10.46 -15.09 -9.32
C PHE A 220 -11.72 -15.90 -9.63
N ALA A 221 -12.88 -15.39 -9.20
CA ALA A 221 -14.17 -16.07 -9.42
C ALA A 221 -14.57 -16.14 -10.89
N ASP A 222 -14.22 -15.13 -11.67
CA ASP A 222 -14.54 -14.99 -13.09
C ASP A 222 -13.27 -14.69 -13.90
N SER A 223 -13.08 -15.42 -15.01
CA SER A 223 -11.95 -15.17 -15.91
C SER A 223 -12.02 -13.84 -16.68
N LYS A 224 -13.15 -13.14 -16.62
CA LYS A 224 -13.34 -11.83 -17.27
C LYS A 224 -13.03 -10.66 -16.37
N THR A 225 -12.98 -10.87 -15.06
CA THR A 225 -12.66 -9.85 -14.07
C THR A 225 -11.34 -10.16 -13.40
N VAL A 226 -10.58 -9.10 -13.11
CA VAL A 226 -9.32 -9.19 -12.40
C VAL A 226 -9.36 -8.29 -11.18
N LEU A 227 -8.61 -8.65 -10.14
CA LEU A 227 -8.34 -7.76 -9.03
C LEU A 227 -7.42 -6.64 -9.52
N ALA A 228 -7.90 -5.41 -9.49
CA ALA A 228 -7.20 -4.27 -10.08
C ALA A 228 -6.98 -3.16 -9.06
N SER A 229 -5.77 -2.60 -9.07
CA SER A 229 -5.46 -1.31 -8.45
C SER A 229 -6.16 -0.20 -9.24
N LYS A 230 -6.86 0.69 -8.56
CA LYS A 230 -7.49 1.84 -9.20
C LYS A 230 -6.47 2.82 -9.76
N LEU A 231 -5.31 2.99 -9.11
CA LEU A 231 -4.23 3.83 -9.62
C LEU A 231 -3.65 3.28 -10.92
N GLU A 232 -3.36 1.98 -10.98
CA GLU A 232 -2.84 1.34 -12.19
C GLU A 232 -3.86 1.32 -13.34
N ASN A 233 -5.14 1.36 -13.03
CA ASN A 233 -6.25 1.36 -13.97
C ASN A 233 -7.03 2.68 -13.96
N ASP A 234 -6.36 3.79 -13.66
CA ASP A 234 -6.99 5.10 -13.46
C ASP A 234 -7.84 5.53 -14.65
N GLU A 235 -7.32 5.39 -15.87
CA GLU A 235 -8.06 5.76 -17.09
C GLU A 235 -9.34 4.94 -17.23
N LEU A 236 -9.24 3.60 -17.17
CA LEU A 236 -10.38 2.71 -17.30
C LEU A 236 -11.42 2.94 -16.20
N TYR A 237 -10.97 3.03 -14.94
CA TYR A 237 -11.89 3.23 -13.82
C TYR A 237 -12.53 4.61 -13.85
N SER A 238 -11.80 5.64 -14.25
CA SER A 238 -12.27 7.02 -14.32
C SER A 238 -13.30 7.19 -15.46
N ASP A 239 -13.12 6.51 -16.58
CA ASP A 239 -14.12 6.45 -17.65
C ASP A 239 -15.42 5.81 -17.17
N LEU A 240 -15.34 4.71 -16.40
CA LEU A 240 -16.50 4.08 -15.79
C LEU A 240 -17.23 5.01 -14.79
N MET A 241 -16.47 5.79 -14.03
CA MET A 241 -17.04 6.79 -13.11
C MET A 241 -17.72 7.94 -13.86
N ALA A 242 -17.12 8.41 -14.95
CA ALA A 242 -17.68 9.47 -15.77
C ALA A 242 -19.03 9.04 -16.39
N GLU A 243 -19.10 7.80 -16.89
CA GLU A 243 -20.33 7.26 -17.48
C GLU A 243 -21.45 7.02 -16.46
N LYS A 244 -21.10 6.57 -15.24
CA LYS A 244 -22.10 6.14 -14.23
C LYS A 244 -22.45 7.20 -13.20
N ALA A 245 -21.57 8.16 -12.95
CA ALA A 245 -21.68 9.11 -11.84
C ALA A 245 -21.38 10.56 -12.23
N ASP A 246 -21.29 10.89 -13.52
CA ASP A 246 -20.95 12.22 -14.02
C ASP A 246 -19.66 12.80 -13.38
N ALA A 247 -18.69 11.96 -13.04
CA ALA A 247 -17.46 12.35 -12.42
C ALA A 247 -16.63 13.24 -13.36
N THR A 248 -16.09 14.35 -12.82
CA THR A 248 -15.33 15.36 -13.57
C THR A 248 -13.83 15.24 -13.38
N LYS A 249 -13.39 14.43 -12.40
CA LYS A 249 -11.98 14.18 -12.08
C LYS A 249 -11.69 12.70 -12.02
N SER A 250 -10.46 12.31 -12.36
CA SER A 250 -10.01 10.93 -12.27
C SER A 250 -9.90 10.48 -10.80
N ILE A 251 -9.82 9.18 -10.58
CA ILE A 251 -9.60 8.63 -9.24
C ILE A 251 -8.22 9.04 -8.69
N ALA A 252 -7.19 9.02 -9.54
CA ALA A 252 -5.85 9.47 -9.17
C ALA A 252 -5.81 10.96 -8.78
N GLU A 253 -6.52 11.84 -9.49
CA GLU A 253 -6.65 13.26 -9.13
C GLU A 253 -7.33 13.45 -7.77
N ASN A 254 -8.38 12.67 -7.48
CA ASN A 254 -9.06 12.69 -6.19
C ASN A 254 -8.16 12.20 -5.06
N PHE A 255 -7.47 11.07 -5.23
CA PHE A 255 -6.54 10.57 -4.22
C PHE A 255 -5.42 11.58 -3.97
N ASN A 256 -4.84 12.15 -5.03
CA ASN A 256 -3.79 13.16 -4.92
C ASN A 256 -4.25 14.42 -4.16
N ALA A 257 -5.48 14.88 -4.37
CA ALA A 257 -6.04 16.01 -3.63
C ALA A 257 -6.16 15.71 -2.12
N ILE A 258 -6.62 14.53 -1.76
CA ILE A 258 -6.74 14.07 -0.37
C ILE A 258 -5.35 13.95 0.27
N GLU A 259 -4.41 13.33 -0.44
CA GLU A 259 -3.03 13.11 0.00
C GLU A 259 -2.30 14.44 0.24
N LYS A 260 -2.43 15.40 -0.66
CA LYS A 260 -1.87 16.75 -0.48
C LYS A 260 -2.46 17.51 0.69
N PHE A 261 -3.77 17.35 0.92
CA PHE A 261 -4.47 18.05 2.00
C PHE A 261 -3.90 17.69 3.38
N VAL A 262 -3.53 16.44 3.63
CA VAL A 262 -3.08 15.98 4.95
C VAL A 262 -1.61 16.31 5.27
N VAL A 263 -0.81 16.71 4.30
CA VAL A 263 0.61 17.03 4.51
C VAL A 263 0.77 18.15 5.54
N GLY A 264 1.57 17.90 6.57
CA GLY A 264 1.86 18.83 7.67
C GLY A 264 0.77 18.94 8.75
N LYS A 265 -0.32 18.19 8.61
CA LYS A 265 -1.41 18.18 9.58
C LYS A 265 -1.22 17.14 10.66
N THR A 266 -1.76 17.41 11.84
CA THR A 266 -1.93 16.44 12.91
C THR A 266 -3.22 15.65 12.72
N ILE A 267 -3.34 14.52 13.42
CA ILE A 267 -4.60 13.74 13.45
C ILE A 267 -5.78 14.61 13.90
N ASP A 268 -5.59 15.44 14.91
CA ASP A 268 -6.65 16.28 15.46
C ASP A 268 -7.16 17.29 14.42
N GLU A 269 -6.27 17.90 13.64
CA GLU A 269 -6.63 18.79 12.54
C GLU A 269 -7.42 18.06 11.44
N VAL A 270 -7.06 16.83 11.12
CA VAL A 270 -7.79 16.01 10.14
C VAL A 270 -9.15 15.59 10.71
N LYS A 271 -9.24 15.23 11.99
CA LYS A 271 -10.52 14.91 12.68
C LYS A 271 -11.47 16.10 12.69
N GLU A 272 -10.97 17.32 12.88
CA GLU A 272 -11.78 18.55 12.80
C GLU A 272 -12.38 18.74 11.40
N THR A 273 -11.62 18.46 10.36
CA THR A 273 -12.10 18.53 8.97
C THR A 273 -13.22 17.50 8.74
N ILE A 274 -13.06 16.26 9.21
CA ILE A 274 -14.10 15.22 9.10
C ILE A 274 -15.35 15.63 9.88
N ALA A 275 -15.21 16.18 11.07
CA ALA A 275 -16.35 16.61 11.90
C ALA A 275 -17.17 17.74 11.25
N GLY A 276 -16.55 18.57 10.41
CA GLY A 276 -17.21 19.62 9.62
C GLY A 276 -17.84 19.13 8.31
N ALA A 277 -17.67 17.87 7.96
CA ALA A 277 -18.18 17.31 6.71
C ALA A 277 -19.69 17.02 6.77
N THR A 278 -20.36 17.18 5.63
CA THR A 278 -21.74 16.75 5.43
C THR A 278 -21.76 15.37 4.77
N GLU A 279 -22.52 14.43 5.34
CA GLU A 279 -22.66 13.09 4.77
C GLU A 279 -23.19 13.15 3.33
N GLY A 280 -22.52 12.44 2.42
CA GLY A 280 -22.87 12.38 1.01
C GLY A 280 -22.43 13.58 0.17
N GLU A 281 -21.63 14.49 0.74
CA GLU A 281 -21.07 15.65 0.03
C GLU A 281 -19.54 15.64 0.07
N ALA A 282 -18.91 16.17 -0.97
CA ALA A 282 -17.47 16.42 -0.99
C ALA A 282 -17.11 17.47 0.06
N ILE A 283 -15.89 17.41 0.60
CA ILE A 283 -15.43 18.34 1.63
C ILE A 283 -14.78 19.56 0.96
N ASP A 284 -15.38 20.74 1.12
CA ASP A 284 -14.87 21.99 0.54
C ASP A 284 -13.43 22.35 0.99
N ALA A 285 -13.08 21.98 2.23
CA ALA A 285 -11.74 22.19 2.77
C ALA A 285 -10.66 21.39 2.03
N VAL A 286 -11.05 20.26 1.41
CA VAL A 286 -10.17 19.44 0.56
C VAL A 286 -10.36 19.91 -0.88
N SER A 287 -9.71 21.02 -1.22
CA SER A 287 -9.83 21.59 -2.56
C SER A 287 -9.42 20.55 -3.61
N GLU A 288 -10.17 20.53 -4.71
CA GLU A 288 -9.98 19.60 -5.83
C GLU A 288 -10.43 18.15 -5.61
N ALA A 289 -10.75 17.69 -4.41
CA ALA A 289 -11.41 16.40 -4.21
C ALA A 289 -12.91 16.53 -4.46
N THR A 290 -13.44 15.70 -5.35
CA THR A 290 -14.87 15.71 -5.73
C THR A 290 -15.62 14.48 -5.24
N LEU A 291 -14.93 13.52 -4.61
CA LEU A 291 -15.54 12.31 -4.08
C LEU A 291 -16.39 12.62 -2.83
N VAL A 292 -17.62 12.14 -2.85
CA VAL A 292 -18.53 12.21 -1.68
C VAL A 292 -18.00 11.43 -0.46
N ASP A 293 -17.11 10.47 -0.71
CA ASP A 293 -16.48 9.63 0.32
C ASP A 293 -15.15 10.21 0.84
N THR A 294 -14.81 11.47 0.53
CA THR A 294 -13.55 12.10 0.95
C THR A 294 -13.32 11.98 2.46
N ALA A 295 -14.37 12.15 3.28
CA ALA A 295 -14.28 11.99 4.74
C ALA A 295 -13.83 10.57 5.14
N ASN A 296 -14.30 9.54 4.44
CA ASN A 296 -13.94 8.16 4.71
C ASN A 296 -12.47 7.85 4.35
N TYR A 297 -11.96 8.43 3.29
CA TYR A 297 -10.53 8.34 2.95
C TYR A 297 -9.66 9.07 3.98
N LEU A 298 -10.08 10.23 4.47
CA LEU A 298 -9.39 10.92 5.55
C LEU A 298 -9.39 10.09 6.85
N GLN A 299 -10.49 9.42 7.16
CA GLN A 299 -10.56 8.49 8.29
C GLN A 299 -9.61 7.30 8.12
N LEU A 300 -9.47 6.76 6.91
CA LEU A 300 -8.50 5.71 6.62
C LEU A 300 -7.06 6.17 6.88
N ILE A 301 -6.72 7.40 6.53
CA ILE A 301 -5.41 7.99 6.83
C ILE A 301 -5.20 8.09 8.36
N ILE A 302 -6.20 8.54 9.11
CA ILE A 302 -6.16 8.56 10.58
C ILE A 302 -5.93 7.16 11.14
N ASP A 303 -6.68 6.17 10.65
CA ASP A 303 -6.53 4.77 11.07
C ASP A 303 -5.12 4.25 10.82
N ALA A 304 -4.51 4.61 9.68
CA ALA A 304 -3.13 4.26 9.39
C ALA A 304 -2.15 4.90 10.39
N VAL A 305 -2.30 6.19 10.69
CA VAL A 305 -1.43 6.91 11.65
C VAL A 305 -1.54 6.30 13.06
N GLU A 306 -2.73 5.87 13.46
CA GLU A 306 -2.99 5.25 14.76
C GLU A 306 -2.60 3.76 14.83
N ASN A 307 -2.22 3.16 13.71
CA ASN A 307 -1.87 1.74 13.61
C ASN A 307 -0.36 1.56 13.28
N PRO A 308 0.53 1.60 14.27
CA PRO A 308 1.94 1.34 14.02
C PRO A 308 2.12 -0.08 13.50
N ILE A 309 2.99 -0.25 12.51
CA ILE A 309 3.44 -1.57 12.06
C ILE A 309 4.28 -2.16 13.19
N ASN A 310 3.73 -3.09 13.93
CA ASN A 310 4.43 -3.70 15.05
C ASN A 310 5.64 -4.51 14.52
N LYS A 311 6.81 -4.14 14.98
CA LYS A 311 8.06 -4.86 14.78
C LYS A 311 8.07 -6.16 15.58
#